data_4dcd00398d4b129a7e0b4079d4416fd4
#
_entry.id   4dcd00398d4b129a7e0b4079d4416fd4
#
_cell.length_a   1.000
_cell.length_b   1.000
_cell.length_c   1.000
_cell.angle_alpha   90.00
_cell.angle_beta   90.00
_cell.angle_gamma   90.00
#
_symmetry.space_group_name_H-M   'P 1'
#
loop_
_entity.id
_entity.type
_entity.pdbx_description
1 polymer ?
#
loop_
_entity_poly.entity_id
_entity_poly.type
_entity_poly.pdbx_seq_one_letter_code
_entity_poly.pdbx_strand_id
1 'polypeptide(L)'
;MPSTPASELRFWLDEPRPEAAESAALSIKGWCFDVTGRKITGIRVRIGSHTYTASIGITRPDVLAYYKTPASTEQSGFQLCLTLPAGKSTVHLEAKRDDCDWIRFETLTLTTSLARRLRFPLLRAWFYLNALLGKTPTLNTLSNAELGYLYAQFEATHGEPPLRLNSQHAPKEYHQEKFPKSYRSSEALPKVTIVTPSFNQAHFLEATIKSVVSQTGVRLDYIIQDGASSDGSLAIIQKYQDKLSHFESAKDSGQADAIMKGFRHMKAEPDDIMAYLNSDDLLMPGVLRFVAEYFAKNPEVDAIYGHRILINEAGLEVGQWITPRQKCDNLSLHDLIPQETLFWRKRIWDRVGGIDVRFQFALDWDLLIRFQDTGANIKRLPYFLGLFRIHTQQKSQSLIDQTGVPEMNLLRKRTLGKIPTDQEITASMRRAQVDSTLVKIGLSYGIRL
;
A
#
# COMPACT_ATOMS: atom_id res chain seq x y z
N MET A 1 -38.64 -35.37 20.51
CA MET A 1 -37.28 -35.80 20.19
C MET A 1 -36.39 -34.59 20.26
N PRO A 2 -35.26 -34.57 20.97
CA PRO A 2 -34.38 -33.46 20.95
C PRO A 2 -33.86 -33.28 19.52
N SER A 3 -34.02 -32.08 18.95
CA SER A 3 -33.45 -31.70 17.66
C SER A 3 -31.94 -31.92 17.71
N THR A 4 -31.38 -32.58 16.71
CA THR A 4 -29.94 -32.77 16.61
C THR A 4 -29.26 -31.41 16.62
N PRO A 5 -28.18 -31.19 17.39
CA PRO A 5 -27.52 -29.87 17.53
C PRO A 5 -27.16 -29.19 16.22
N ALA A 6 -26.94 -29.96 15.15
CA ALA A 6 -26.65 -29.45 13.82
C ALA A 6 -27.84 -28.73 13.13
N SER A 7 -29.08 -28.99 13.54
CA SER A 7 -30.28 -28.36 12.93
C SER A 7 -30.48 -26.90 13.32
N GLU A 8 -29.77 -26.42 14.34
CA GLU A 8 -29.81 -25.03 14.82
C GLU A 8 -28.78 -24.13 14.17
N LEU A 9 -27.83 -24.72 13.43
CA LEU A 9 -26.83 -23.94 12.67
C LEU A 9 -27.33 -23.62 11.26
N ARG A 10 -27.12 -22.40 10.82
CA ARG A 10 -27.26 -22.00 9.41
C ARG A 10 -25.87 -21.65 8.90
N PHE A 11 -25.55 -22.13 7.73
CA PHE A 11 -24.24 -21.91 7.11
C PHE A 11 -24.36 -21.88 5.59
N TRP A 12 -23.35 -21.29 4.97
CA TRP A 12 -23.11 -21.35 3.54
C TRP A 12 -21.61 -21.26 3.27
N LEU A 13 -21.15 -21.97 2.26
CA LEU A 13 -19.76 -21.90 1.79
C LEU A 13 -19.71 -21.10 0.50
N ASP A 14 -19.04 -19.97 0.53
CA ASP A 14 -18.73 -19.17 -0.66
C ASP A 14 -17.60 -19.84 -1.47
N GLU A 15 -16.65 -20.48 -0.76
CA GLU A 15 -15.53 -21.26 -1.29
C GLU A 15 -15.28 -22.50 -0.41
N PRO A 16 -14.86 -23.64 -0.97
CA PRO A 16 -14.70 -23.89 -2.39
C PRO A 16 -16.06 -24.13 -3.06
N ARG A 17 -16.21 -23.69 -4.30
CA ARG A 17 -17.28 -24.20 -5.15
C ARG A 17 -16.94 -25.65 -5.52
N PRO A 18 -17.92 -26.53 -5.73
CA PRO A 18 -17.67 -27.95 -6.02
C PRO A 18 -16.71 -28.21 -7.17
N GLU A 19 -16.62 -27.26 -8.12
CA GLU A 19 -15.79 -27.32 -9.32
C GLU A 19 -14.35 -26.78 -9.09
N ALA A 20 -14.07 -26.18 -7.96
CA ALA A 20 -12.82 -25.42 -7.71
C ALA A 20 -11.74 -26.21 -6.95
N ALA A 21 -11.92 -27.49 -6.66
CA ALA A 21 -10.92 -28.32 -5.95
C ALA A 21 -9.71 -28.71 -6.83
N GLU A 22 -9.31 -27.80 -7.72
CA GLU A 22 -8.20 -28.02 -8.63
C GLU A 22 -6.81 -27.73 -8.04
N SER A 23 -6.72 -27.10 -6.87
CA SER A 23 -5.47 -26.71 -6.22
C SER A 23 -5.18 -27.53 -4.96
N ALA A 24 -3.88 -27.77 -4.67
CA ALA A 24 -3.46 -28.33 -3.38
C ALA A 24 -3.72 -27.33 -2.22
N ALA A 25 -3.78 -26.04 -2.51
CA ALA A 25 -4.23 -25.02 -1.57
C ALA A 25 -5.75 -24.90 -1.64
N LEU A 26 -6.38 -25.08 -0.49
CA LEU A 26 -7.82 -24.97 -0.31
C LEU A 26 -8.12 -23.69 0.44
N SER A 27 -8.86 -22.77 -0.18
CA SER A 27 -9.51 -21.68 0.52
C SER A 27 -10.92 -22.10 0.89
N ILE A 28 -11.28 -21.97 2.16
CA ILE A 28 -12.63 -22.19 2.66
C ILE A 28 -13.12 -20.87 3.21
N LYS A 29 -14.18 -20.33 2.62
CA LYS A 29 -14.84 -19.10 3.07
C LYS A 29 -16.32 -19.34 3.15
N GLY A 30 -16.96 -18.67 4.07
CA GLY A 30 -18.40 -18.78 4.24
C GLY A 30 -18.90 -18.00 5.43
N TRP A 31 -20.10 -18.32 5.83
CA TRP A 31 -20.69 -17.83 7.06
C TRP A 31 -21.38 -18.97 7.82
N CYS A 32 -21.43 -18.83 9.14
CA CYS A 32 -22.11 -19.76 10.03
C CYS A 32 -22.64 -19.02 11.25
N PHE A 33 -23.90 -19.20 11.57
CA PHE A 33 -24.50 -18.66 12.79
C PHE A 33 -25.53 -19.64 13.39
N ASP A 34 -25.84 -19.42 14.66
CA ASP A 34 -26.83 -20.17 15.41
C ASP A 34 -28.17 -19.43 15.35
N VAL A 35 -29.24 -20.11 14.93
CA VAL A 35 -30.60 -19.51 14.84
C VAL A 35 -31.22 -19.21 16.19
N THR A 36 -30.70 -19.81 17.26
CA THR A 36 -31.16 -19.53 18.64
C THR A 36 -30.47 -18.32 19.27
N GLY A 37 -29.56 -17.66 18.53
CA GLY A 37 -28.83 -16.46 18.97
C GLY A 37 -27.59 -16.76 19.81
N ARG A 38 -27.17 -18.02 19.99
CA ARG A 38 -25.93 -18.35 20.69
C ARG A 38 -24.72 -17.94 19.85
N LYS A 39 -23.69 -17.46 20.52
CA LYS A 39 -22.48 -17.01 19.84
C LYS A 39 -21.63 -18.17 19.33
N ILE A 40 -21.17 -18.10 18.09
CA ILE A 40 -20.12 -18.98 17.56
C ILE A 40 -18.78 -18.42 18.01
N THR A 41 -18.06 -19.21 18.81
CA THR A 41 -16.74 -18.85 19.38
C THR A 41 -15.56 -19.43 18.64
N GLY A 42 -15.82 -20.36 17.72
CA GLY A 42 -14.77 -20.94 16.88
C GLY A 42 -15.33 -21.70 15.70
N ILE A 43 -14.55 -21.71 14.61
CA ILE A 43 -14.76 -22.60 13.46
C ILE A 43 -13.45 -23.32 13.20
N ARG A 44 -13.51 -24.63 12.97
CA ARG A 44 -12.34 -25.44 12.64
C ARG A 44 -12.63 -26.39 11.49
N VAL A 45 -11.55 -26.79 10.84
CA VAL A 45 -11.56 -27.80 9.78
C VAL A 45 -10.73 -29.01 10.23
N ARG A 46 -11.26 -30.20 10.08
CA ARG A 46 -10.54 -31.43 10.37
C ARG A 46 -10.33 -32.26 9.09
N ILE A 47 -9.09 -32.71 8.92
CA ILE A 47 -8.69 -33.59 7.80
C ILE A 47 -7.85 -34.72 8.39
N GLY A 48 -8.43 -35.93 8.48
CA GLY A 48 -7.80 -37.03 9.22
C GLY A 48 -7.54 -36.66 10.69
N SER A 49 -6.29 -36.74 11.12
CA SER A 49 -5.85 -36.32 12.49
C SER A 49 -5.53 -34.83 12.62
N HIS A 50 -5.45 -34.07 11.54
CA HIS A 50 -5.08 -32.67 11.56
C HIS A 50 -6.28 -31.77 11.77
N THR A 51 -6.09 -30.71 12.57
CA THR A 51 -7.11 -29.71 12.86
C THR A 51 -6.55 -28.32 12.53
N TYR A 52 -7.35 -27.50 11.84
CA TYR A 52 -7.02 -26.14 11.43
C TYR A 52 -8.11 -25.20 11.94
N THR A 53 -7.73 -24.09 12.54
CA THR A 53 -8.67 -23.09 13.06
C THR A 53 -8.88 -21.98 12.04
N ALA A 54 -10.14 -21.60 11.78
CA ALA A 54 -10.50 -20.53 10.89
C ALA A 54 -10.50 -19.17 11.61
N SER A 55 -10.19 -18.11 10.88
CA SER A 55 -10.50 -16.76 11.31
C SER A 55 -12.02 -16.55 11.26
N ILE A 56 -12.61 -16.04 12.34
CA ILE A 56 -14.06 -15.81 12.51
C ILE A 56 -14.34 -14.32 12.76
N GLY A 57 -15.61 -13.94 12.75
CA GLY A 57 -16.02 -12.56 13.02
C GLY A 57 -15.87 -11.64 11.79
N ILE A 58 -15.83 -12.20 10.60
CA ILE A 58 -15.82 -11.43 9.36
C ILE A 58 -17.21 -10.84 9.11
N THR A 59 -17.28 -9.53 8.87
CA THR A 59 -18.54 -8.82 8.65
C THR A 59 -19.24 -9.29 7.38
N ARG A 60 -20.54 -9.63 7.51
CA ARG A 60 -21.41 -10.16 6.45
C ARG A 60 -22.75 -9.40 6.43
N PRO A 61 -22.78 -8.18 5.91
CA PRO A 61 -24.01 -7.38 5.83
C PRO A 61 -25.07 -8.01 4.93
N ASP A 62 -24.66 -8.80 3.94
CA ASP A 62 -25.54 -9.58 3.08
C ASP A 62 -26.32 -10.66 3.84
N VAL A 63 -25.69 -11.34 4.80
CA VAL A 63 -26.34 -12.35 5.65
C VAL A 63 -27.33 -11.70 6.60
N LEU A 64 -26.94 -10.59 7.23
CA LEU A 64 -27.83 -9.80 8.11
C LEU A 64 -29.07 -9.30 7.34
N ALA A 65 -28.87 -8.77 6.13
CA ALA A 65 -29.97 -8.27 5.30
C ALA A 65 -30.97 -9.37 4.90
N TYR A 66 -30.49 -10.58 4.61
CA TYR A 66 -31.33 -11.70 4.20
C TYR A 66 -32.12 -12.32 5.36
N TYR A 67 -31.45 -12.59 6.49
CA TYR A 67 -32.08 -13.32 7.59
C TYR A 67 -32.84 -12.41 8.58
N LYS A 68 -32.64 -11.10 8.54
CA LYS A 68 -33.28 -10.09 9.44
C LYS A 68 -33.18 -10.45 10.93
N THR A 69 -32.12 -11.14 11.32
CA THR A 69 -31.90 -11.68 12.67
C THR A 69 -30.93 -10.78 13.46
N PRO A 70 -30.82 -10.96 14.79
CA PRO A 70 -30.03 -10.06 15.65
C PRO A 70 -28.54 -9.96 15.28
N ALA A 71 -27.87 -9.01 15.87
CA ALA A 71 -26.48 -8.57 15.61
C ALA A 71 -25.41 -9.69 15.48
N SER A 72 -25.68 -10.90 15.97
CA SER A 72 -24.78 -12.06 15.83
C SER A 72 -24.56 -12.55 14.40
N THR A 73 -25.42 -12.18 13.44
CA THR A 73 -25.29 -12.55 12.03
C THR A 73 -24.39 -11.61 11.25
N GLU A 74 -24.20 -10.38 11.69
CA GLU A 74 -23.32 -9.42 11.03
C GLU A 74 -21.85 -9.87 11.05
N GLN A 75 -21.43 -10.57 12.09
CA GLN A 75 -20.06 -11.09 12.25
C GLN A 75 -20.01 -12.64 12.09
N SER A 76 -20.84 -13.18 11.24
CA SER A 76 -20.97 -14.64 11.02
C SER A 76 -19.95 -15.20 10.03
N GLY A 77 -19.20 -14.36 9.34
CA GLY A 77 -18.25 -14.80 8.32
C GLY A 77 -17.02 -15.48 8.90
N PHE A 78 -16.48 -16.45 8.15
CA PHE A 78 -15.23 -17.12 8.47
C PHE A 78 -14.39 -17.37 7.22
N GLN A 79 -13.09 -17.52 7.43
CA GLN A 79 -12.13 -17.84 6.38
C GLN A 79 -11.00 -18.71 6.92
N LEU A 80 -10.57 -19.69 6.10
CA LEU A 80 -9.41 -20.52 6.34
C LEU A 80 -8.74 -20.90 5.02
N CYS A 81 -7.41 -20.91 5.01
CA CYS A 81 -6.62 -21.47 3.91
C CYS A 81 -5.76 -22.64 4.46
N LEU A 82 -5.74 -23.75 3.75
CA LEU A 82 -4.96 -24.92 4.15
C LEU A 82 -4.46 -25.70 2.94
N THR A 83 -3.50 -26.60 3.15
CA THR A 83 -2.99 -27.50 2.10
C THR A 83 -3.57 -28.89 2.30
N LEU A 84 -4.20 -29.42 1.25
CA LEU A 84 -4.72 -30.78 1.25
C LEU A 84 -3.59 -31.81 1.02
N PRO A 85 -3.63 -32.98 1.67
CA PRO A 85 -2.80 -34.11 1.31
C PRO A 85 -3.10 -34.60 -0.11
N ALA A 86 -2.13 -35.27 -0.75
CA ALA A 86 -2.37 -35.90 -2.05
C ALA A 86 -3.38 -37.02 -1.93
N GLY A 87 -4.24 -37.17 -2.93
CA GLY A 87 -5.30 -38.18 -2.95
C GLY A 87 -6.66 -37.60 -2.53
N LYS A 88 -7.55 -38.50 -2.12
CA LYS A 88 -8.90 -38.19 -1.68
C LYS A 88 -8.88 -37.78 -0.20
N SER A 89 -9.34 -36.60 0.12
CA SER A 89 -9.44 -36.08 1.49
C SER A 89 -10.88 -35.81 1.87
N THR A 90 -11.28 -36.25 3.07
CA THR A 90 -12.55 -35.87 3.68
C THR A 90 -12.28 -34.71 4.64
N VAL A 91 -12.96 -33.60 4.42
CA VAL A 91 -12.80 -32.35 5.14
C VAL A 91 -14.06 -32.11 5.96
N HIS A 92 -13.94 -32.07 7.28
CA HIS A 92 -15.04 -31.82 8.19
C HIS A 92 -14.97 -30.37 8.72
N LEU A 93 -16.05 -29.62 8.55
CA LEU A 93 -16.19 -28.28 9.11
C LEU A 93 -17.02 -28.34 10.39
N GLU A 94 -16.49 -27.79 11.45
CA GLU A 94 -17.08 -27.84 12.79
C GLU A 94 -17.10 -26.43 13.41
N ALA A 95 -18.22 -26.08 14.05
CA ALA A 95 -18.40 -24.82 14.78
C ALA A 95 -18.48 -25.10 16.29
N LYS A 96 -17.96 -24.19 17.11
CA LYS A 96 -18.03 -24.21 18.55
C LYS A 96 -18.96 -23.11 19.04
N ARG A 97 -19.88 -23.44 19.92
CA ARG A 97 -20.71 -22.49 20.70
C ARG A 97 -20.06 -22.19 22.04
N ASP A 98 -20.52 -21.16 22.72
CA ASP A 98 -19.98 -20.72 24.03
C ASP A 98 -19.95 -21.84 25.09
N ASP A 99 -20.95 -22.72 25.09
CA ASP A 99 -21.25 -23.68 26.15
C ASP A 99 -21.25 -25.16 25.69
N CYS A 100 -20.84 -25.41 24.45
CA CYS A 100 -20.98 -26.75 23.83
C CYS A 100 -19.70 -27.28 23.19
N ASP A 101 -19.68 -28.58 22.93
CA ASP A 101 -18.69 -29.24 22.11
C ASP A 101 -18.75 -28.79 20.65
N TRP A 102 -17.72 -29.16 19.89
CA TRP A 102 -17.64 -28.91 18.47
C TRP A 102 -18.75 -29.64 17.71
N ILE A 103 -19.55 -28.93 16.96
CA ILE A 103 -20.68 -29.43 16.16
C ILE A 103 -20.25 -29.42 14.69
N ARG A 104 -20.27 -30.60 14.07
CA ARG A 104 -20.03 -30.71 12.63
C ARG A 104 -21.25 -30.19 11.87
N PHE A 105 -21.02 -29.26 10.96
CA PHE A 105 -22.06 -28.68 10.13
C PHE A 105 -21.90 -28.97 8.63
N GLU A 106 -20.70 -29.35 8.16
CA GLU A 106 -20.48 -29.68 6.76
C GLU A 106 -19.36 -30.72 6.59
N THR A 107 -19.42 -31.51 5.50
CA THR A 107 -18.40 -32.46 5.12
C THR A 107 -18.16 -32.41 3.62
N LEU A 108 -16.95 -32.07 3.22
CA LEU A 108 -16.53 -32.03 1.82
C LEU A 108 -15.61 -33.19 1.50
N THR A 109 -15.72 -33.71 0.28
CA THR A 109 -14.76 -34.68 -0.25
C THR A 109 -14.02 -34.07 -1.41
N LEU A 110 -12.70 -33.95 -1.28
CA LEU A 110 -11.84 -33.27 -2.22
C LEU A 110 -10.71 -34.18 -2.68
N THR A 111 -10.27 -34.06 -3.93
CA THR A 111 -9.20 -34.90 -4.50
C THR A 111 -8.08 -34.01 -5.04
N THR A 112 -6.84 -34.29 -4.64
CA THR A 112 -5.64 -33.57 -5.11
C THR A 112 -4.61 -34.51 -5.68
N SER A 113 -3.87 -34.07 -6.72
CA SER A 113 -2.75 -34.83 -7.30
C SER A 113 -1.43 -34.54 -6.58
N LEU A 114 -0.51 -35.51 -6.58
CA LEU A 114 0.84 -35.35 -6.02
C LEU A 114 1.61 -34.22 -6.72
N ALA A 115 1.48 -34.10 -8.03
CA ALA A 115 2.11 -33.05 -8.81
C ALA A 115 1.68 -31.65 -8.34
N ARG A 116 0.41 -31.47 -8.00
CA ARG A 116 -0.12 -30.23 -7.45
C ARG A 116 0.41 -29.94 -6.06
N ARG A 117 0.54 -30.95 -5.20
CA ARG A 117 1.11 -30.78 -3.84
C ARG A 117 2.55 -30.29 -3.84
N LEU A 118 3.38 -30.75 -4.79
CA LEU A 118 4.78 -30.35 -4.92
C LEU A 118 4.93 -28.95 -5.54
N ARG A 119 3.91 -28.46 -6.23
CA ARG A 119 3.97 -27.18 -6.93
C ARG A 119 4.31 -26.01 -6.00
N PHE A 120 3.77 -25.95 -4.80
CA PHE A 120 4.00 -24.85 -3.86
C PHE A 120 5.39 -24.80 -3.25
N PRO A 121 5.95 -25.90 -2.72
CA PRO A 121 7.36 -25.93 -2.31
C PRO A 121 8.32 -25.59 -3.46
N LEU A 122 8.07 -26.12 -4.67
CA LEU A 122 8.87 -25.82 -5.85
C LEU A 122 8.72 -24.36 -6.29
N LEU A 123 7.52 -23.82 -6.23
CA LEU A 123 7.25 -22.41 -6.54
C LEU A 123 7.98 -21.50 -5.56
N ARG A 124 7.94 -21.82 -4.25
CA ARG A 124 8.67 -21.09 -3.22
C ARG A 124 10.19 -21.12 -3.47
N ALA A 125 10.73 -22.31 -3.73
CA ALA A 125 12.15 -22.47 -4.08
C ALA A 125 12.51 -21.71 -5.36
N TRP A 126 11.63 -21.72 -6.36
CA TRP A 126 11.82 -21.00 -7.61
C TRP A 126 11.80 -19.46 -7.40
N PHE A 127 10.92 -18.94 -6.55
CA PHE A 127 10.92 -17.52 -6.16
C PHE A 127 12.23 -17.12 -5.49
N TYR A 128 12.70 -17.90 -4.51
CA TYR A 128 13.97 -17.67 -3.84
C TYR A 128 15.16 -17.70 -4.80
N LEU A 129 15.20 -18.69 -5.68
CA LEU A 129 16.27 -18.84 -6.66
C LEU A 129 16.30 -17.66 -7.65
N ASN A 130 15.14 -17.25 -8.16
CA ASN A 130 15.09 -16.12 -9.08
C ASN A 130 15.44 -14.80 -8.39
N ALA A 131 15.02 -14.58 -7.14
CA ALA A 131 15.42 -13.41 -6.36
C ALA A 131 16.95 -13.36 -6.15
N LEU A 132 17.58 -14.49 -5.81
CA LEU A 132 19.03 -14.61 -5.67
C LEU A 132 19.78 -14.34 -6.99
N LEU A 133 19.18 -14.70 -8.13
CA LEU A 133 19.73 -14.47 -9.46
C LEU A 133 19.41 -13.08 -10.03
N GLY A 134 18.76 -12.20 -9.24
CA GLY A 134 18.34 -10.87 -9.68
C GLY A 134 17.24 -10.91 -10.76
N LYS A 135 16.58 -12.06 -10.97
CA LYS A 135 15.48 -12.20 -11.93
C LYS A 135 14.16 -11.94 -11.23
N THR A 136 13.32 -11.09 -11.81
CA THR A 136 11.97 -10.84 -11.32
C THR A 136 11.01 -11.95 -11.77
N PRO A 137 10.49 -12.79 -10.86
CA PRO A 137 9.48 -13.77 -11.22
C PRO A 137 8.22 -13.05 -11.70
N THR A 138 7.63 -13.50 -12.80
CA THR A 138 6.36 -12.97 -13.29
C THR A 138 5.21 -13.61 -12.52
N LEU A 139 4.45 -12.79 -11.79
CA LEU A 139 3.26 -13.22 -11.03
C LEU A 139 2.09 -13.64 -11.94
N ASN A 140 2.14 -13.28 -13.22
CA ASN A 140 1.09 -13.58 -14.19
C ASN A 140 0.88 -15.09 -14.42
N THR A 141 1.80 -15.92 -13.92
CA THR A 141 1.69 -17.39 -14.01
C THR A 141 1.00 -18.05 -12.82
N LEU A 142 0.72 -17.27 -11.75
CA LEU A 142 0.07 -17.78 -10.55
C LEU A 142 -1.44 -17.65 -10.63
N SER A 143 -2.15 -18.73 -10.32
CA SER A 143 -3.60 -18.68 -10.13
C SER A 143 -3.96 -17.89 -8.86
N ASN A 144 -5.19 -17.38 -8.77
CA ASN A 144 -5.69 -16.68 -7.58
C ASN A 144 -5.62 -17.57 -6.32
N ALA A 145 -5.75 -18.88 -6.46
CA ALA A 145 -5.63 -19.84 -5.36
C ALA A 145 -4.19 -19.96 -4.85
N GLU A 146 -3.20 -19.95 -5.76
CA GLU A 146 -1.78 -19.97 -5.41
C GLU A 146 -1.36 -18.67 -4.72
N LEU A 147 -1.84 -17.57 -5.21
CA LEU A 147 -1.66 -16.27 -4.58
C LEU A 147 -2.28 -16.23 -3.18
N GLY A 148 -3.50 -16.73 -3.01
CA GLY A 148 -4.17 -16.83 -1.72
C GLY A 148 -3.44 -17.71 -0.72
N TYR A 149 -2.82 -18.80 -1.17
CA TYR A 149 -2.02 -19.67 -0.31
C TYR A 149 -0.71 -19.02 0.16
N LEU A 150 0.07 -18.45 -0.76
CA LEU A 150 1.29 -17.70 -0.39
C LEU A 150 1.00 -16.61 0.65
N TYR A 151 -0.14 -16.05 0.53
CA TYR A 151 -0.71 -15.03 1.35
C TYR A 151 -1.04 -15.52 2.77
N ALA A 152 -1.80 -16.60 2.88
CA ALA A 152 -2.15 -17.20 4.16
C ALA A 152 -0.92 -17.74 4.92
N GLN A 153 0.09 -18.22 4.20
CA GLN A 153 1.36 -18.63 4.79
C GLN A 153 2.13 -17.44 5.36
N PHE A 154 2.10 -16.31 4.66
CA PHE A 154 2.72 -15.08 5.17
C PHE A 154 2.02 -14.57 6.43
N GLU A 155 0.67 -14.54 6.43
CA GLU A 155 -0.14 -14.17 7.59
C GLU A 155 0.13 -15.07 8.80
N ALA A 156 0.15 -16.38 8.60
CA ALA A 156 0.44 -17.35 9.66
C ALA A 156 1.85 -17.20 10.24
N THR A 157 2.82 -16.72 9.44
CA THR A 157 4.22 -16.57 9.87
C THR A 157 4.49 -15.22 10.52
N HIS A 158 3.78 -14.16 10.12
CA HIS A 158 4.07 -12.77 10.52
C HIS A 158 2.94 -12.09 11.29
N GLY A 159 1.80 -12.75 11.49
CA GLY A 159 0.68 -12.26 12.30
C GLY A 159 -0.05 -11.02 11.76
N GLU A 160 0.14 -10.66 10.49
CA GLU A 160 -0.50 -9.50 9.86
C GLU A 160 -1.67 -9.93 8.97
N PRO A 161 -2.78 -9.16 8.98
CA PRO A 161 -3.90 -9.44 8.09
C PRO A 161 -3.49 -9.27 6.63
N PRO A 162 -3.98 -10.15 5.78
CA PRO A 162 -3.66 -10.14 4.37
C PRO A 162 -4.19 -8.91 3.64
N LEU A 163 -3.49 -8.49 2.58
CA LEU A 163 -3.92 -7.52 1.57
C LEU A 163 -4.15 -6.08 2.03
N ARG A 164 -3.21 -5.52 2.81
CA ARG A 164 -3.11 -4.06 2.92
C ARG A 164 -1.80 -3.60 2.31
N LEU A 165 -1.85 -2.57 1.45
CA LEU A 165 -0.64 -1.89 0.96
C LEU A 165 0.14 -1.29 2.14
N ASN A 166 -0.58 -0.89 3.18
CA ASN A 166 -0.05 -0.38 4.43
C ASN A 166 -0.26 -1.40 5.55
N SER A 167 0.83 -1.98 6.03
CA SER A 167 0.83 -2.69 7.31
C SER A 167 0.90 -1.67 8.44
N GLN A 168 0.04 -1.83 9.44
CA GLN A 168 0.07 -1.01 10.66
C GLN A 168 0.47 -1.90 11.85
N HIS A 169 1.25 -1.34 12.77
CA HIS A 169 1.73 -2.01 13.97
C HIS A 169 1.83 -1.02 15.15
N ALA A 170 2.16 -1.51 16.33
CA ALA A 170 2.42 -0.64 17.49
C ALA A 170 3.56 0.35 17.18
N PRO A 171 3.49 1.60 17.70
CA PRO A 171 4.50 2.61 17.46
C PRO A 171 5.90 2.15 17.89
N LYS A 172 6.89 2.39 17.03
CA LYS A 172 8.32 2.11 17.29
C LYS A 172 9.19 3.12 16.56
N GLU A 173 10.48 3.18 16.90
CA GLU A 173 11.46 3.93 16.12
C GLU A 173 11.50 3.40 14.68
N TYR A 174 11.51 4.30 13.69
CA TYR A 174 11.58 3.87 12.30
C TYR A 174 12.97 3.39 11.91
N HIS A 175 13.02 2.38 11.06
CA HIS A 175 14.26 1.89 10.49
C HIS A 175 14.85 2.93 9.53
N GLN A 176 16.09 3.38 9.82
CA GLN A 176 16.80 4.25 8.89
C GLN A 176 17.30 3.44 7.69
N GLU A 177 16.94 3.91 6.51
CA GLU A 177 17.33 3.27 5.26
C GLU A 177 18.85 3.42 5.03
N LYS A 178 19.48 2.33 4.59
CA LYS A 178 20.90 2.33 4.21
C LYS A 178 21.03 2.40 2.70
N PHE A 179 21.31 3.59 2.21
CA PHE A 179 21.56 3.78 0.79
C PHE A 179 22.98 3.32 0.39
N PRO A 180 23.18 2.83 -0.86
CA PRO A 180 24.49 2.53 -1.38
C PRO A 180 25.40 3.76 -1.33
N LYS A 181 26.62 3.60 -0.85
CA LYS A 181 27.61 4.69 -0.80
C LYS A 181 28.16 4.96 -2.20
N SER A 182 28.31 6.23 -2.55
CA SER A 182 29.00 6.70 -3.74
C SER A 182 30.06 7.74 -3.36
N TYR A 183 31.08 7.86 -4.20
CA TYR A 183 32.23 8.75 -4.00
C TYR A 183 32.24 9.93 -4.96
N ARG A 184 31.14 10.19 -5.70
CA ARG A 184 31.05 11.36 -6.60
C ARG A 184 30.99 12.65 -5.77
N SER A 185 31.67 13.70 -6.26
CA SER A 185 31.52 15.03 -5.64
C SER A 185 30.08 15.55 -5.83
N SER A 186 29.63 16.40 -4.92
CA SER A 186 28.27 16.99 -5.01
C SER A 186 28.10 17.88 -6.24
N GLU A 187 29.19 18.52 -6.72
CA GLU A 187 29.17 19.38 -7.91
C GLU A 187 28.92 18.61 -9.21
N ALA A 188 29.31 17.33 -9.26
CA ALA A 188 29.07 16.44 -10.38
C ALA A 188 27.67 15.82 -10.40
N LEU A 189 26.85 16.09 -9.39
CA LEU A 189 25.46 15.58 -9.27
C LEU A 189 24.45 16.63 -9.75
N PRO A 190 23.31 16.22 -10.31
CA PRO A 190 22.20 17.12 -10.56
C PRO A 190 21.77 17.81 -9.26
N LYS A 191 21.35 19.06 -9.36
CA LYS A 191 20.80 19.80 -8.23
C LYS A 191 19.40 19.26 -7.89
N VAL A 192 19.04 19.29 -6.63
CA VAL A 192 17.72 18.88 -6.15
C VAL A 192 16.97 20.12 -5.63
N THR A 193 15.81 20.37 -6.20
CA THR A 193 14.88 21.42 -5.73
C THR A 193 13.73 20.75 -4.99
N ILE A 194 13.53 21.16 -3.74
CA ILE A 194 12.38 20.75 -2.93
C ILE A 194 11.48 21.96 -2.68
N VAL A 195 10.19 21.80 -2.91
CA VAL A 195 9.17 22.79 -2.53
C VAL A 195 8.31 22.21 -1.41
N THR A 196 8.15 22.94 -0.31
CA THR A 196 7.21 22.61 0.77
C THR A 196 6.06 23.61 0.77
N PRO A 197 4.84 23.21 0.37
CA PRO A 197 3.63 24.00 0.61
C PRO A 197 3.28 23.90 2.09
N SER A 198 2.93 25.01 2.73
CA SER A 198 2.57 25.08 4.15
C SER A 198 1.33 25.92 4.35
N PHE A 199 0.39 25.44 5.18
CA PHE A 199 -0.74 26.23 5.65
C PHE A 199 -1.22 25.72 7.01
N ASN A 200 -1.00 26.53 8.08
CA ASN A 200 -1.37 26.19 9.46
C ASN A 200 -0.84 24.81 9.93
N GLN A 201 0.47 24.57 9.75
CA GLN A 201 1.14 23.31 10.06
C GLN A 201 2.31 23.49 11.05
N ALA A 202 2.28 24.52 11.92
CA ALA A 202 3.35 24.80 12.88
C ALA A 202 3.77 23.58 13.70
N HIS A 203 2.81 22.69 14.00
CA HIS A 203 3.05 21.47 14.79
C HIS A 203 4.05 20.49 14.13
N PHE A 204 4.02 20.39 12.79
CA PHE A 204 4.83 19.41 12.05
C PHE A 204 5.95 20.05 11.24
N LEU A 205 5.76 21.28 10.80
CA LEU A 205 6.60 21.98 9.83
C LEU A 205 8.09 22.00 10.22
N GLU A 206 8.43 22.18 11.50
CA GLU A 206 9.83 22.19 11.93
C GLU A 206 10.53 20.84 11.69
N ALA A 207 9.83 19.73 11.91
CA ALA A 207 10.35 18.39 11.65
C ALA A 207 10.57 18.18 10.14
N THR A 208 9.63 18.61 9.31
CA THR A 208 9.74 18.58 7.84
C THR A 208 10.97 19.38 7.38
N ILE A 209 11.11 20.64 7.81
CA ILE A 209 12.26 21.48 7.46
C ILE A 209 13.57 20.78 7.85
N LYS A 210 13.66 20.28 9.08
CA LYS A 210 14.86 19.55 9.56
C LYS A 210 15.19 18.34 8.68
N SER A 211 14.19 17.57 8.23
CA SER A 211 14.40 16.40 7.39
C SER A 211 15.01 16.76 6.03
N VAL A 212 14.75 17.96 5.52
CA VAL A 212 15.30 18.47 4.25
C VAL A 212 16.66 19.12 4.47
N VAL A 213 16.79 20.07 5.41
CA VAL A 213 18.04 20.85 5.56
C VAL A 213 19.18 20.03 6.21
N SER A 214 18.90 18.88 6.81
CA SER A 214 19.93 17.97 7.32
C SER A 214 20.56 17.08 6.23
N GLN A 215 20.01 17.08 5.00
CA GLN A 215 20.57 16.30 3.90
C GLN A 215 21.92 16.88 3.47
N THR A 216 22.90 16.01 3.31
CA THR A 216 24.28 16.38 3.00
C THR A 216 24.78 15.75 1.69
N GLY A 217 25.83 16.34 1.11
CA GLY A 217 26.49 15.81 -0.07
C GLY A 217 25.66 15.91 -1.35
N VAL A 218 24.77 16.89 -1.43
CA VAL A 218 23.94 17.23 -2.59
C VAL A 218 23.82 18.74 -2.72
N ARG A 219 23.65 19.24 -3.94
CA ARG A 219 23.30 20.64 -4.19
C ARG A 219 21.78 20.78 -3.99
N LEU A 220 21.37 21.42 -2.90
CA LEU A 220 19.97 21.56 -2.51
C LEU A 220 19.47 22.98 -2.77
N ASP A 221 18.30 23.07 -3.39
CA ASP A 221 17.50 24.29 -3.54
C ASP A 221 16.19 24.06 -2.79
N TYR A 222 16.04 24.63 -1.58
CA TYR A 222 14.90 24.40 -0.72
C TYR A 222 14.03 25.64 -0.62
N ILE A 223 12.77 25.51 -1.02
CA ILE A 223 11.78 26.59 -1.13
C ILE A 223 10.58 26.27 -0.26
N ILE A 224 10.11 27.23 0.52
CA ILE A 224 8.86 27.09 1.30
C ILE A 224 7.85 28.13 0.83
N GLN A 225 6.67 27.65 0.44
CA GLN A 225 5.53 28.49 0.07
C GLN A 225 4.46 28.35 1.14
N ASP A 226 4.31 29.38 1.96
CA ASP A 226 3.32 29.44 3.03
C ASP A 226 2.07 30.21 2.59
N GLY A 227 0.89 29.63 2.84
CA GLY A 227 -0.42 30.18 2.44
C GLY A 227 -0.95 31.29 3.35
N ALA A 228 -0.08 32.11 3.96
CA ALA A 228 -0.39 33.11 4.98
C ALA A 228 -0.92 32.46 6.27
N SER A 229 -0.18 31.52 6.82
CA SER A 229 -0.50 30.83 8.07
C SER A 229 -0.59 31.80 9.27
N SER A 230 -1.46 31.46 10.22
CA SER A 230 -1.71 32.24 11.44
C SER A 230 -1.36 31.50 12.75
N ASP A 231 -0.83 30.27 12.65
CA ASP A 231 -0.57 29.36 13.78
C ASP A 231 0.88 29.36 14.29
N GLY A 232 1.73 30.26 13.81
CA GLY A 232 3.16 30.30 14.14
C GLY A 232 4.07 29.65 13.10
N SER A 233 3.55 29.10 12.02
CA SER A 233 4.34 28.49 10.92
C SER A 233 5.36 29.47 10.37
N LEU A 234 5.00 30.77 10.17
CA LEU A 234 5.91 31.78 9.66
C LEU A 234 7.15 32.00 10.56
N ALA A 235 6.98 32.01 11.90
CA ALA A 235 8.09 32.13 12.82
C ALA A 235 9.06 30.93 12.72
N ILE A 236 8.52 29.74 12.50
CA ILE A 236 9.32 28.53 12.26
C ILE A 236 10.11 28.68 10.95
N ILE A 237 9.49 29.11 9.87
CA ILE A 237 10.16 29.31 8.57
C ILE A 237 11.31 30.32 8.71
N GLN A 238 11.05 31.45 9.35
CA GLN A 238 12.05 32.50 9.59
C GLN A 238 13.26 32.01 10.39
N LYS A 239 13.08 31.12 11.35
CA LYS A 239 14.17 30.48 12.10
C LYS A 239 15.16 29.73 11.21
N TYR A 240 14.72 29.23 10.06
CA TYR A 240 15.53 28.45 9.12
C TYR A 240 15.86 29.23 7.83
N GLN A 241 15.54 30.51 7.74
CA GLN A 241 15.67 31.31 6.51
C GLN A 241 17.06 31.25 5.86
N ASP A 242 18.13 31.19 6.65
CA ASP A 242 19.51 31.08 6.16
C ASP A 242 19.82 29.74 5.46
N LYS A 243 18.93 28.76 5.58
CA LYS A 243 19.04 27.42 4.94
C LYS A 243 18.07 27.24 3.79
N LEU A 244 17.24 28.24 3.53
CA LEU A 244 16.26 28.24 2.44
C LEU A 244 16.81 29.05 1.27
N SER A 245 16.60 28.54 0.06
CA SER A 245 16.89 29.33 -1.16
C SER A 245 15.85 30.42 -1.36
N HIS A 246 14.62 30.17 -0.94
CA HIS A 246 13.52 31.13 -0.97
C HIS A 246 12.42 30.72 0.00
N PHE A 247 11.73 31.72 0.56
CA PHE A 247 10.41 31.48 1.17
C PHE A 247 9.51 32.69 0.94
N GLU A 248 8.22 32.40 0.84
CA GLU A 248 7.18 33.43 0.77
C GLU A 248 6.01 32.98 1.66
N SER A 249 5.42 33.95 2.38
CA SER A 249 4.16 33.77 3.11
C SER A 249 3.13 34.72 2.53
N ALA A 250 2.27 34.21 1.67
CA ALA A 250 1.22 34.96 1.00
C ALA A 250 0.01 34.05 0.72
N LYS A 251 -1.19 34.63 0.75
CA LYS A 251 -2.42 33.89 0.47
C LYS A 251 -2.35 33.20 -0.89
N ASP A 252 -2.72 31.94 -0.90
CA ASP A 252 -2.81 31.11 -2.10
C ASP A 252 -4.24 30.54 -2.30
N SER A 253 -4.42 29.80 -3.39
CA SER A 253 -5.67 29.13 -3.73
C SER A 253 -5.65 27.62 -3.34
N GLY A 254 -4.76 27.23 -2.44
CA GLY A 254 -4.58 25.87 -1.95
C GLY A 254 -3.26 25.23 -2.37
N GLN A 255 -3.05 24.00 -1.97
CA GLN A 255 -1.79 23.27 -2.08
C GLN A 255 -1.19 23.27 -3.49
N ALA A 256 -1.99 23.03 -4.53
CA ALA A 256 -1.53 23.02 -5.92
C ALA A 256 -0.96 24.39 -6.35
N ASP A 257 -1.63 25.48 -5.99
CA ASP A 257 -1.17 26.84 -6.28
C ASP A 257 0.12 27.18 -5.50
N ALA A 258 0.20 26.79 -4.22
CA ALA A 258 1.40 26.94 -3.41
C ALA A 258 2.61 26.21 -4.03
N ILE A 259 2.44 24.95 -4.46
CA ILE A 259 3.51 24.19 -5.12
C ILE A 259 3.93 24.88 -6.42
N MET A 260 2.98 25.30 -7.25
CA MET A 260 3.28 26.00 -8.51
C MET A 260 3.99 27.33 -8.28
N LYS A 261 3.59 28.12 -7.26
CA LYS A 261 4.27 29.36 -6.87
C LYS A 261 5.69 29.05 -6.41
N GLY A 262 5.88 28.08 -5.53
CA GLY A 262 7.21 27.71 -5.05
C GLY A 262 8.17 27.35 -6.19
N PHE A 263 7.74 26.51 -7.14
CA PHE A 263 8.58 26.13 -8.27
C PHE A 263 8.90 27.28 -9.25
N ARG A 264 8.15 28.38 -9.26
CA ARG A 264 8.52 29.59 -10.05
C ARG A 264 9.81 30.25 -9.57
N HIS A 265 10.18 30.07 -8.31
CA HIS A 265 11.41 30.64 -7.73
C HIS A 265 12.64 29.75 -7.94
N MET A 266 12.47 28.52 -8.45
CA MET A 266 13.60 27.63 -8.68
C MET A 266 14.48 28.11 -9.83
N LYS A 267 15.79 27.87 -9.69
CA LYS A 267 16.78 28.01 -10.76
C LYS A 267 17.32 26.62 -11.08
N ALA A 268 16.73 25.94 -12.04
CA ALA A 268 17.05 24.54 -12.34
C ALA A 268 17.20 24.30 -13.84
N GLU A 269 18.18 23.48 -14.20
CA GLU A 269 18.43 23.00 -15.56
C GLU A 269 17.50 21.80 -15.89
N PRO A 270 17.28 21.46 -17.16
CA PRO A 270 16.34 20.38 -17.54
C PRO A 270 16.58 19.04 -16.88
N ASP A 271 17.82 18.73 -16.54
CA ASP A 271 18.22 17.47 -15.90
C ASP A 271 18.30 17.54 -14.37
N ASP A 272 18.11 18.72 -13.78
CA ASP A 272 18.00 18.87 -12.34
C ASP A 272 16.72 18.20 -11.82
N ILE A 273 16.72 17.85 -10.54
CA ILE A 273 15.71 17.02 -9.91
C ILE A 273 14.74 17.92 -9.14
N MET A 274 13.48 17.60 -9.22
CA MET A 274 12.39 18.27 -8.53
C MET A 274 11.63 17.28 -7.66
N ALA A 275 11.13 17.76 -6.52
CA ALA A 275 10.11 17.11 -5.72
C ALA A 275 9.40 18.16 -4.87
N TYR A 276 8.17 17.88 -4.44
CA TYR A 276 7.58 18.64 -3.34
C TYR A 276 7.39 17.72 -2.13
N LEU A 277 7.41 18.29 -0.95
CA LEU A 277 7.23 17.60 0.31
C LEU A 277 6.21 18.38 1.14
N ASN A 278 5.12 17.73 1.50
CA ASN A 278 4.11 18.34 2.36
C ASN A 278 4.70 18.69 3.74
N SER A 279 4.15 19.71 4.37
CA SER A 279 4.67 20.28 5.62
C SER A 279 4.47 19.40 6.88
N ASP A 280 3.85 18.24 6.72
CA ASP A 280 3.63 17.21 7.74
C ASP A 280 4.44 15.93 7.49
N ASP A 281 5.05 15.77 6.31
CA ASP A 281 5.83 14.60 5.91
C ASP A 281 7.33 14.80 6.09
N LEU A 282 8.13 13.71 6.03
CA LEU A 282 9.57 13.76 6.19
C LEU A 282 10.29 13.02 5.06
N LEU A 283 11.49 13.48 4.73
CA LEU A 283 12.43 12.74 3.90
C LEU A 283 13.25 11.74 4.73
N MET A 284 13.54 10.59 4.14
CA MET A 284 14.48 9.62 4.72
C MET A 284 15.90 10.23 4.78
N PRO A 285 16.65 10.07 5.88
CA PRO A 285 18.02 10.56 5.98
C PRO A 285 18.91 10.04 4.86
N GLY A 286 19.62 10.93 4.15
CA GLY A 286 20.54 10.60 3.04
C GLY A 286 19.84 10.36 1.69
N VAL A 287 18.53 10.48 1.61
CA VAL A 287 17.76 10.19 0.37
C VAL A 287 18.11 11.13 -0.77
N LEU A 288 18.29 12.43 -0.52
CA LEU A 288 18.53 13.39 -1.61
C LEU A 288 19.84 13.11 -2.34
N ARG A 289 20.88 12.74 -1.59
CA ARG A 289 22.15 12.31 -2.21
C ARG A 289 21.97 11.04 -3.02
N PHE A 290 21.32 10.03 -2.48
CA PHE A 290 21.04 8.77 -3.17
C PHE A 290 20.25 9.00 -4.47
N VAL A 291 19.21 9.82 -4.43
CA VAL A 291 18.40 10.19 -5.59
C VAL A 291 19.23 10.91 -6.65
N ALA A 292 20.05 11.91 -6.27
CA ALA A 292 20.92 12.62 -7.19
C ALA A 292 21.93 11.70 -7.87
N GLU A 293 22.52 10.76 -7.12
CA GLU A 293 23.45 9.76 -7.66
C GLU A 293 22.76 8.77 -8.60
N TYR A 294 21.52 8.37 -8.27
CA TYR A 294 20.73 7.50 -9.13
C TYR A 294 20.46 8.14 -10.49
N PHE A 295 19.96 9.38 -10.48
CA PHE A 295 19.72 10.12 -11.71
C PHE A 295 21.01 10.39 -12.51
N ALA A 296 22.11 10.72 -11.84
CA ALA A 296 23.41 10.91 -12.52
C ALA A 296 23.90 9.64 -13.22
N LYS A 297 23.56 8.44 -12.74
CA LYS A 297 23.89 7.15 -13.34
C LYS A 297 22.91 6.71 -14.43
N ASN A 298 21.69 7.20 -14.40
CA ASN A 298 20.59 6.79 -15.27
C ASN A 298 19.98 8.02 -15.97
N PRO A 299 20.68 8.60 -16.97
CA PRO A 299 20.24 9.84 -17.63
C PRO A 299 18.92 9.68 -18.40
N GLU A 300 18.55 8.45 -18.78
CA GLU A 300 17.31 8.12 -19.48
C GLU A 300 16.07 8.06 -18.56
N VAL A 301 16.27 8.07 -17.23
CA VAL A 301 15.18 8.02 -16.27
C VAL A 301 14.63 9.43 -16.04
N ASP A 302 13.30 9.58 -16.13
CA ASP A 302 12.60 10.85 -15.96
C ASP A 302 12.04 11.05 -14.55
N ALA A 303 11.56 9.97 -13.92
CA ALA A 303 11.05 10.00 -12.56
C ALA A 303 11.35 8.72 -11.79
N ILE A 304 11.44 8.82 -10.48
CA ILE A 304 11.60 7.68 -9.57
C ILE A 304 10.65 7.81 -8.38
N TYR A 305 10.29 6.67 -7.80
CA TYR A 305 9.56 6.59 -6.54
C TYR A 305 10.02 5.36 -5.74
N GLY A 306 9.65 5.31 -4.46
CA GLY A 306 10.03 4.21 -3.58
C GLY A 306 8.94 3.81 -2.61
N HIS A 307 9.34 3.14 -1.55
CA HIS A 307 8.49 2.78 -0.42
C HIS A 307 8.34 3.95 0.55
N ARG A 308 7.25 3.95 1.34
CA ARG A 308 7.05 4.90 2.45
C ARG A 308 6.99 4.19 3.79
N ILE A 309 7.45 4.88 4.83
CA ILE A 309 7.15 4.55 6.22
C ILE A 309 5.95 5.41 6.66
N LEU A 310 5.01 4.81 7.38
CA LEU A 310 3.91 5.53 8.03
C LEU A 310 4.34 5.88 9.46
N ILE A 311 4.27 7.17 9.81
CA ILE A 311 4.59 7.65 11.15
C ILE A 311 3.37 8.30 11.81
N ASN A 312 3.31 8.25 13.13
CA ASN A 312 2.32 8.98 13.91
C ASN A 312 2.74 10.45 14.14
N GLU A 313 1.93 11.21 14.88
CA GLU A 313 2.22 12.62 15.23
C GLU A 313 3.55 12.79 15.96
N ALA A 314 3.94 11.82 16.80
CA ALA A 314 5.22 11.82 17.52
C ALA A 314 6.44 11.43 16.64
N GLY A 315 6.23 11.08 15.36
CA GLY A 315 7.30 10.66 14.46
C GLY A 315 7.69 9.19 14.56
N LEU A 316 6.97 8.39 15.34
CA LEU A 316 7.22 6.94 15.47
C LEU A 316 6.57 6.18 14.30
N GLU A 317 7.26 5.15 13.80
CA GLU A 317 6.73 4.25 12.78
C GLU A 317 5.51 3.49 13.31
N VAL A 318 4.42 3.56 12.57
CA VAL A 318 3.18 2.81 12.83
C VAL A 318 2.80 1.89 11.69
N GLY A 319 3.57 1.90 10.60
CA GLY A 319 3.33 1.05 9.44
C GLY A 319 4.27 1.32 8.29
N GLN A 320 4.08 0.56 7.21
CA GLN A 320 4.85 0.67 5.99
C GLN A 320 3.94 0.50 4.78
N TRP A 321 4.20 1.28 3.74
CA TRP A 321 3.60 1.10 2.43
C TRP A 321 4.67 0.63 1.45
N ILE A 322 4.60 -0.63 1.08
CA ILE A 322 5.52 -1.24 0.13
C ILE A 322 4.93 -1.12 -1.28
N THR A 323 5.61 -0.41 -2.15
CA THR A 323 5.17 -0.23 -3.54
C THR A 323 5.37 -1.52 -4.35
N PRO A 324 4.39 -1.91 -5.19
CA PRO A 324 4.49 -3.10 -6.03
C PRO A 324 5.58 -2.95 -7.09
N ARG A 325 6.12 -4.09 -7.59
CA ARG A 325 7.15 -4.10 -8.65
C ARG A 325 6.58 -3.83 -10.03
N GLN A 326 5.30 -4.10 -10.23
CA GLN A 326 4.67 -3.95 -11.54
C GLN A 326 4.82 -2.52 -12.05
N LYS A 327 5.10 -2.40 -13.34
CA LYS A 327 5.12 -1.11 -14.03
C LYS A 327 3.84 -0.35 -13.74
N CYS A 328 3.93 0.96 -13.77
CA CYS A 328 2.83 1.88 -13.55
C CYS A 328 1.65 1.76 -14.54
N ASP A 329 1.53 0.63 -15.24
CA ASP A 329 0.46 0.37 -16.23
C ASP A 329 -0.96 0.49 -15.61
N ASN A 330 -1.05 0.51 -14.26
CA ASN A 330 -2.30 0.67 -13.52
C ASN A 330 -2.53 2.08 -12.95
N LEU A 331 -1.71 3.08 -13.31
CA LEU A 331 -1.97 4.48 -12.89
C LEU A 331 -3.33 4.99 -13.36
N SER A 332 -3.90 4.39 -14.42
CA SER A 332 -5.27 4.71 -14.85
C SER A 332 -6.36 4.32 -13.85
N LEU A 333 -6.08 3.37 -12.95
CA LEU A 333 -7.04 2.83 -11.98
C LEU A 333 -6.77 3.30 -10.55
N HIS A 334 -5.48 3.41 -10.18
CA HIS A 334 -5.04 3.64 -8.80
C HIS A 334 -3.84 4.57 -8.72
N ASP A 335 -3.85 5.40 -7.71
CA ASP A 335 -2.65 6.06 -7.22
C ASP A 335 -1.90 5.13 -6.25
N LEU A 336 -0.87 4.46 -6.74
CA LEU A 336 -0.03 3.54 -5.96
C LEU A 336 1.34 4.14 -5.63
N ILE A 337 1.63 5.34 -6.08
CA ILE A 337 2.92 6.00 -5.91
C ILE A 337 2.85 6.99 -4.74
N PRO A 338 3.55 6.70 -3.64
CA PRO A 338 3.59 7.62 -2.51
C PRO A 338 4.25 8.95 -2.89
N GLN A 339 3.53 10.04 -2.73
CA GLN A 339 3.92 11.36 -3.21
C GLN A 339 5.26 11.85 -2.62
N GLU A 340 5.47 11.69 -1.31
CA GLU A 340 6.69 12.11 -0.62
C GLU A 340 7.93 11.27 -0.99
N THR A 341 7.74 10.22 -1.79
CA THR A 341 8.83 9.40 -2.34
C THR A 341 9.11 9.67 -3.81
N LEU A 342 8.35 10.55 -4.44
CA LEU A 342 8.39 10.84 -5.86
C LEU A 342 9.37 11.98 -6.18
N PHE A 343 10.35 11.68 -7.04
CA PHE A 343 11.32 12.63 -7.57
C PHE A 343 11.33 12.56 -9.09
N TRP A 344 11.47 13.71 -9.77
CA TRP A 344 11.45 13.76 -11.23
C TRP A 344 12.41 14.80 -11.77
N ARG A 345 12.80 14.70 -13.06
CA ARG A 345 13.59 15.72 -13.73
C ARG A 345 12.73 16.89 -14.15
N LYS A 346 13.34 18.07 -14.15
CA LYS A 346 12.68 19.29 -14.61
C LYS A 346 12.15 19.16 -16.05
N ARG A 347 12.87 18.50 -16.94
CA ARG A 347 12.45 18.31 -18.33
C ARG A 347 11.07 17.66 -18.50
N ILE A 348 10.68 16.73 -17.61
CA ILE A 348 9.35 16.12 -17.68
C ILE A 348 8.27 17.03 -17.09
N TRP A 349 8.61 17.77 -16.04
CA TRP A 349 7.75 18.82 -15.49
C TRP A 349 7.43 19.89 -16.52
N ASP A 350 8.44 20.41 -17.23
CA ASP A 350 8.26 21.43 -18.28
C ASP A 350 7.38 20.91 -19.42
N ARG A 351 7.54 19.61 -19.79
CA ARG A 351 6.78 18.98 -20.85
C ARG A 351 5.28 18.91 -20.54
N VAL A 352 4.90 18.66 -19.29
CA VAL A 352 3.50 18.56 -18.88
C VAL A 352 2.92 19.88 -18.37
N GLY A 353 3.74 20.92 -18.18
CA GLY A 353 3.32 22.25 -17.72
C GLY A 353 3.05 22.34 -16.22
N GLY A 354 3.62 21.43 -15.42
CA GLY A 354 3.47 21.43 -13.96
C GLY A 354 2.18 20.80 -13.44
N ILE A 355 1.83 21.12 -12.19
CA ILE A 355 0.58 20.64 -11.54
C ILE A 355 -0.64 21.38 -12.11
N ASP A 356 -1.71 20.65 -12.33
CA ASP A 356 -3.01 21.24 -12.68
C ASP A 356 -3.69 21.77 -11.40
N VAL A 357 -3.74 23.07 -11.26
CA VAL A 357 -4.30 23.76 -10.08
C VAL A 357 -5.80 23.54 -9.87
N ARG A 358 -6.49 22.95 -10.82
CA ARG A 358 -7.91 22.58 -10.68
C ARG A 358 -8.12 21.40 -9.74
N PHE A 359 -7.12 20.55 -9.58
CA PHE A 359 -7.16 19.43 -8.63
C PHE A 359 -6.78 19.90 -7.23
N GLN A 360 -7.60 19.52 -6.26
CA GLN A 360 -7.37 19.82 -4.84
C GLN A 360 -6.92 18.61 -4.04
N PHE A 361 -7.30 17.42 -4.47
CA PHE A 361 -7.02 16.16 -3.79
C PHE A 361 -6.06 15.27 -4.61
N ALA A 362 -6.38 14.98 -5.86
CA ALA A 362 -5.67 14.03 -6.71
C ALA A 362 -4.63 14.70 -7.63
N LEU A 363 -4.00 15.79 -7.17
CA LEU A 363 -3.06 16.59 -7.95
C LEU A 363 -1.77 15.84 -8.33
N ASP A 364 -1.28 14.98 -7.45
CA ASP A 364 -0.14 14.10 -7.66
C ASP A 364 -0.47 12.97 -8.64
N TRP A 365 -1.64 12.37 -8.50
CA TRP A 365 -2.08 11.34 -9.43
C TRP A 365 -2.31 11.90 -10.85
N ASP A 366 -2.90 13.08 -10.97
CA ASP A 366 -3.00 13.78 -12.26
C ASP A 366 -1.63 14.01 -12.90
N LEU A 367 -0.67 14.51 -12.11
CA LEU A 367 0.71 14.74 -12.57
C LEU A 367 1.36 13.46 -13.08
N LEU A 368 1.23 12.36 -12.34
CA LEU A 368 1.78 11.04 -12.69
C LEU A 368 1.16 10.47 -13.98
N ILE A 369 -0.16 10.61 -14.16
CA ILE A 369 -0.84 10.22 -15.39
C ILE A 369 -0.29 11.02 -16.57
N ARG A 370 -0.15 12.35 -16.44
CA ARG A 370 0.41 13.19 -17.50
C ARG A 370 1.88 12.88 -17.80
N PHE A 371 2.68 12.52 -16.80
CA PHE A 371 4.03 11.99 -17.03
C PHE A 371 3.98 10.71 -17.87
N GLN A 372 3.12 9.76 -17.52
CA GLN A 372 2.94 8.51 -18.26
C GLN A 372 2.49 8.77 -19.71
N ASP A 373 1.53 9.65 -19.93
CA ASP A 373 1.00 10.00 -21.24
C ASP A 373 2.05 10.60 -22.19
N THR A 374 3.09 11.24 -21.63
CA THR A 374 4.23 11.75 -22.42
C THR A 374 5.32 10.71 -22.67
N GLY A 375 5.14 9.47 -22.23
CA GLY A 375 6.11 8.39 -22.37
C GLY A 375 7.28 8.50 -21.39
N ALA A 376 7.11 9.15 -20.23
CA ALA A 376 8.14 9.28 -19.22
C ALA A 376 8.66 7.92 -18.74
N ASN A 377 9.97 7.79 -18.58
CA ASN A 377 10.61 6.62 -18.00
C ASN A 377 10.56 6.72 -16.46
N ILE A 378 9.50 6.17 -15.86
CA ILE A 378 9.28 6.17 -14.41
C ILE A 378 9.80 4.85 -13.82
N LYS A 379 10.64 4.92 -12.79
CA LYS A 379 11.25 3.76 -12.13
C LYS A 379 10.90 3.66 -10.66
N ARG A 380 10.51 2.49 -10.23
CA ARG A 380 10.42 2.14 -8.82
C ARG A 380 11.79 1.79 -8.26
N LEU A 381 12.14 2.32 -7.10
CA LEU A 381 13.33 1.96 -6.35
C LEU A 381 12.93 1.12 -5.12
N PRO A 382 13.63 0.01 -4.81
CA PRO A 382 13.30 -0.86 -3.69
C PRO A 382 13.86 -0.31 -2.35
N TYR A 383 13.59 0.96 -2.07
CA TYR A 383 14.08 1.69 -0.89
C TYR A 383 12.95 2.53 -0.27
N PHE A 384 13.02 2.73 1.05
CA PHE A 384 12.17 3.70 1.73
C PHE A 384 12.76 5.10 1.51
N LEU A 385 12.03 5.97 0.80
CA LEU A 385 12.52 7.29 0.42
C LEU A 385 11.90 8.42 1.27
N GLY A 386 10.71 8.19 1.82
CA GLY A 386 9.98 9.18 2.59
C GLY A 386 9.18 8.57 3.74
N LEU A 387 8.73 9.44 4.63
CA LEU A 387 7.89 9.11 5.77
C LEU A 387 6.61 9.94 5.72
N PHE A 388 5.49 9.27 5.68
CA PHE A 388 4.16 9.88 5.64
C PHE A 388 3.56 9.93 7.03
N ARG A 389 3.16 11.10 7.49
CA ARG A 389 2.59 11.28 8.82
C ARG A 389 1.09 11.05 8.81
N ILE A 390 0.60 10.25 9.76
CA ILE A 390 -0.83 10.01 9.97
C ILE A 390 -1.28 10.86 11.16
N HIS A 391 -2.26 11.74 10.92
CA HIS A 391 -2.91 12.57 11.95
C HIS A 391 -4.35 12.93 11.55
N THR A 392 -5.15 13.36 12.51
CA THR A 392 -6.60 13.58 12.32
C THR A 392 -6.97 14.74 11.40
N GLN A 393 -6.06 15.68 11.19
CA GLN A 393 -6.30 16.86 10.34
C GLN A 393 -5.83 16.66 8.89
N GLN A 394 -5.50 15.43 8.50
CA GLN A 394 -5.05 15.15 7.14
C GLN A 394 -6.13 15.39 6.11
N LYS A 395 -5.73 16.05 5.02
CA LYS A 395 -6.57 16.30 3.85
C LYS A 395 -7.10 14.98 3.24
N SER A 396 -6.27 13.94 3.23
CA SER A 396 -6.62 12.62 2.73
C SER A 396 -7.75 11.91 3.52
N GLN A 397 -8.01 12.31 4.76
CA GLN A 397 -9.13 11.80 5.55
C GLN A 397 -10.36 12.72 5.48
N SER A 398 -10.14 14.03 5.54
CA SER A 398 -11.23 15.01 5.65
C SER A 398 -11.95 15.32 4.33
N LEU A 399 -11.27 15.17 3.19
CA LEU A 399 -11.79 15.55 1.87
C LEU A 399 -12.02 14.37 0.92
N ILE A 400 -11.80 13.11 1.35
CA ILE A 400 -11.87 11.95 0.47
C ILE A 400 -13.23 11.81 -0.21
N ASP A 401 -14.33 11.93 0.53
CA ASP A 401 -15.67 11.70 -0.02
C ASP A 401 -16.16 12.89 -0.86
N GLN A 402 -15.90 14.12 -0.43
CA GLN A 402 -16.44 15.32 -1.08
C GLN A 402 -15.62 15.75 -2.30
N THR A 403 -14.30 15.59 -2.28
CA THR A 403 -13.39 16.04 -3.33
C THR A 403 -12.60 14.90 -3.96
N GLY A 404 -12.07 13.99 -3.13
CA GLY A 404 -11.18 12.92 -3.57
C GLY A 404 -11.86 11.95 -4.53
N VAL A 405 -12.99 11.34 -4.14
CA VAL A 405 -13.71 10.38 -5.00
C VAL A 405 -14.15 11.01 -6.32
N PRO A 406 -14.76 12.22 -6.38
CA PRO A 406 -15.05 12.90 -7.64
C PRO A 406 -13.83 13.12 -8.54
N GLU A 407 -12.71 13.62 -7.98
CA GLU A 407 -11.49 13.87 -8.77
C GLU A 407 -10.87 12.56 -9.27
N MET A 408 -10.78 11.53 -8.43
CA MET A 408 -10.31 10.20 -8.84
C MET A 408 -11.17 9.60 -9.97
N ASN A 409 -12.49 9.75 -9.92
CA ASN A 409 -13.37 9.29 -10.97
C ASN A 409 -13.25 10.11 -12.25
N LEU A 410 -12.97 11.42 -12.14
CA LEU A 410 -12.65 12.26 -13.29
C LEU A 410 -11.38 11.77 -14.00
N LEU A 411 -10.31 11.48 -13.23
CA LEU A 411 -9.06 10.93 -13.76
C LEU A 411 -9.28 9.58 -14.43
N ARG A 412 -9.99 8.65 -13.79
CA ARG A 412 -10.34 7.35 -14.36
C ARG A 412 -11.13 7.48 -15.66
N LYS A 413 -12.13 8.36 -15.68
CA LYS A 413 -12.92 8.64 -16.89
C LYS A 413 -12.04 9.21 -18.00
N ARG A 414 -11.12 10.12 -17.69
CA ARG A 414 -10.19 10.71 -18.65
C ARG A 414 -9.26 9.66 -19.27
N THR A 415 -8.76 8.73 -18.49
CA THR A 415 -7.76 7.74 -18.93
C THR A 415 -8.38 6.48 -19.53
N LEU A 416 -9.51 6.01 -19.00
CA LEU A 416 -10.14 4.75 -19.37
C LEU A 416 -11.38 4.92 -20.27
N GLY A 417 -11.84 6.16 -20.47
CA GLY A 417 -13.11 6.45 -21.16
C GLY A 417 -14.37 6.13 -20.33
N LYS A 418 -14.23 5.52 -19.16
CA LYS A 418 -15.32 5.13 -18.26
C LYS A 418 -14.91 5.25 -16.80
N ILE A 419 -15.89 5.28 -15.90
CA ILE A 419 -15.66 5.06 -14.47
C ILE A 419 -15.69 3.54 -14.23
N PRO A 420 -14.60 2.91 -13.77
CA PRO A 420 -14.57 1.49 -13.51
C PRO A 420 -15.49 1.11 -12.35
N THR A 421 -15.99 -0.13 -12.37
CA THR A 421 -16.77 -0.70 -11.27
C THR A 421 -15.88 -1.00 -10.05
N ASP A 422 -16.47 -1.09 -8.87
CA ASP A 422 -15.76 -1.47 -7.64
C ASP A 422 -15.09 -2.84 -7.76
N GLN A 423 -15.67 -3.76 -8.54
CA GLN A 423 -15.08 -5.07 -8.82
C GLN A 423 -13.81 -4.96 -9.65
N GLU A 424 -13.78 -4.11 -10.69
CA GLU A 424 -12.59 -3.86 -11.52
C GLU A 424 -11.49 -3.21 -10.69
N ILE A 425 -11.85 -2.22 -9.86
CA ILE A 425 -10.94 -1.54 -8.93
C ILE A 425 -10.34 -2.55 -7.94
N THR A 426 -11.17 -3.34 -7.28
CA THR A 426 -10.75 -4.35 -6.29
C THR A 426 -9.86 -5.43 -6.92
N ALA A 427 -10.22 -5.92 -8.11
CA ALA A 427 -9.42 -6.94 -8.80
C ALA A 427 -8.03 -6.43 -9.19
N SER A 428 -7.93 -5.18 -9.66
CA SER A 428 -6.65 -4.54 -9.95
C SER A 428 -5.82 -4.31 -8.68
N MET A 429 -6.45 -3.84 -7.61
CA MET A 429 -5.79 -3.61 -6.32
C MET A 429 -5.23 -4.91 -5.72
N ARG A 430 -5.95 -6.03 -5.83
CA ARG A 430 -5.46 -7.35 -5.37
C ARG A 430 -4.10 -7.72 -5.95
N ARG A 431 -3.89 -7.49 -7.24
CA ARG A 431 -2.60 -7.78 -7.90
C ARG A 431 -1.46 -6.95 -7.30
N ALA A 432 -1.71 -5.65 -7.15
CA ALA A 432 -0.74 -4.75 -6.54
C ALA A 432 -0.39 -5.15 -5.10
N GLN A 433 -1.39 -5.52 -4.31
CA GLN A 433 -1.24 -5.95 -2.93
C GLN A 433 -0.41 -7.23 -2.81
N VAL A 434 -0.66 -8.23 -3.66
CA VAL A 434 0.12 -9.46 -3.69
C VAL A 434 1.57 -9.18 -4.03
N ASP A 435 1.81 -8.35 -5.04
CA ASP A 435 3.17 -8.00 -5.44
C ASP A 435 3.91 -7.23 -4.34
N SER A 436 3.24 -6.28 -3.67
CA SER A 436 3.78 -5.57 -2.50
C SER A 436 4.13 -6.52 -1.35
N THR A 437 3.29 -7.54 -1.12
CA THR A 437 3.56 -8.57 -0.10
C THR A 437 4.82 -9.37 -0.43
N LEU A 438 5.01 -9.73 -1.68
CA LEU A 438 6.24 -10.44 -2.11
C LEU A 438 7.49 -9.57 -1.94
N VAL A 439 7.39 -8.28 -2.26
CA VAL A 439 8.47 -7.33 -2.00
C VAL A 439 8.77 -7.23 -0.50
N LYS A 440 7.74 -7.16 0.35
CA LYS A 440 7.90 -7.14 1.82
C LYS A 440 8.60 -8.39 2.33
N ILE A 441 8.19 -9.56 1.84
CA ILE A 441 8.87 -10.83 2.16
C ILE A 441 10.34 -10.76 1.73
N GLY A 442 10.63 -10.30 0.52
CA GLY A 442 12.01 -10.11 0.06
C GLY A 442 12.81 -9.23 1.02
N LEU A 443 12.27 -8.07 1.38
CA LEU A 443 12.92 -7.14 2.31
C LEU A 443 13.21 -7.76 3.68
N SER A 444 12.32 -8.60 4.23
CA SER A 444 12.54 -9.29 5.51
C SER A 444 13.71 -10.28 5.47
N TYR A 445 14.10 -10.72 4.28
CA TYR A 445 15.27 -11.56 4.03
C TYR A 445 16.48 -10.79 3.48
N GLY A 446 16.43 -9.45 3.49
CA GLY A 446 17.50 -8.61 2.96
C GLY A 446 17.57 -8.56 1.43
N ILE A 447 16.54 -9.07 0.74
CA ILE A 447 16.45 -9.09 -0.73
C ILE A 447 15.62 -7.89 -1.18
N ARG A 448 16.21 -7.03 -1.98
CA ARG A 448 15.54 -5.87 -2.59
C ARG A 448 15.01 -6.25 -3.97
N LEU A 449 13.73 -6.51 -4.06
CA LEU A 449 13.02 -6.89 -5.29
C LEU A 449 12.50 -5.66 -6.03
#